data_25a04eb3f160b75a7815c3566a015517
#
_entry.id   25a04eb3f160b75a7815c3566a015517
#
_cell.length_a   1.000
_cell.length_b   1.000
_cell.length_c   1.000
_cell.angle_alpha   90.00
_cell.angle_beta   90.00
_cell.angle_gamma   90.00
#
_symmetry.space_group_name_H-M   'P 1'
#
loop_
_entity.id
_entity.type
_entity.pdbx_description
1 polymer ?
#
loop_
_entity_poly.entity_id
_entity_poly.type
_entity_poly.pdbx_seq_one_letter_code
_entity_poly.pdbx_strand_id
1 'polypeptide(L)'
;DEIVKLYLGEDGKKPYISCEYSHSMGNSTGGLHLYTELERYPLYQGGFIWDYVDQALWQDCGDGTERLAYGGDFEDRPNDYEFSGDGVMFADRTPSPKAQEVKQLYANVKLVPDESGVTITNDNLFISTASSLFTARVLVDGVECWHANYRFDVPAGETVREPIAFPKVTDLVALSGSAEVTYEVDQRLAEATDWAPAGYELTFGQYVAAVSFDDGAADAVVAGDAEVAADGFNAGIHTDFGEVLLSKTQGGMVSFKRDGREMVIRRPNLTTFRALTDNDRGNGSGFERAQWMAAGRYARVTGTSVEETADGKGLKATYSYELADAKHTPVTVHYEVDAALRVHLTVEYPGEADAATLPAFGLEWILPKQYDRLRFYGLGPEETYADRLHGAKLGIFSRTAAEDCAPYLLPQETGNHEQVRWAEITDEYGHGMRVTAAGGTRFATSLLPYSSLMLEDALHQNELPKPRHTFLRLLAAQMGVGGDDTWGAPVHDEFQVPADQPLKLDVTLEL
;
A
#
# COMPACT_ATOMS: atom_id res chain seq x y z
N ASP A 1 18.78 -9.85 15.15
CA ASP A 1 19.62 -11.03 15.50
C ASP A 1 20.87 -10.71 16.31
N GLU A 2 21.47 -9.55 16.11
CA GLU A 2 22.70 -9.15 16.83
C GLU A 2 22.40 -8.84 18.31
N ILE A 3 21.31 -8.14 18.59
CA ILE A 3 20.82 -7.88 19.96
C ILE A 3 20.61 -9.21 20.70
N VAL A 4 19.97 -10.18 20.05
CA VAL A 4 19.72 -11.50 20.64
C VAL A 4 21.03 -12.20 20.95
N LYS A 5 21.98 -12.21 20.03
CA LYS A 5 23.28 -12.87 20.21
C LYS A 5 24.11 -12.25 21.31
N LEU A 6 24.13 -10.91 21.40
CA LEU A 6 25.02 -10.19 22.30
C LEU A 6 24.44 -9.99 23.70
N TYR A 7 23.13 -9.85 23.83
CA TYR A 7 22.52 -9.39 25.08
C TYR A 7 21.40 -10.28 25.61
N LEU A 8 20.66 -10.96 24.75
CA LEU A 8 19.44 -11.70 25.14
C LEU A 8 19.63 -13.23 25.18
N GLY A 9 20.80 -13.76 24.75
CA GLY A 9 21.11 -15.18 24.78
C GLY A 9 21.32 -15.71 26.18
N GLU A 10 21.63 -17.03 26.31
CA GLU A 10 21.80 -17.76 27.57
C GLU A 10 22.88 -17.15 28.51
N ASP A 11 23.86 -16.46 27.94
CA ASP A 11 24.93 -15.78 28.69
C ASP A 11 24.57 -14.36 29.16
N GLY A 12 23.39 -13.86 28.81
CA GLY A 12 22.89 -12.55 29.20
C GLY A 12 22.74 -12.43 30.73
N LYS A 13 23.25 -11.34 31.29
CA LYS A 13 23.27 -11.13 32.73
C LYS A 13 22.56 -9.87 33.20
N LYS A 14 22.16 -9.01 32.29
CA LYS A 14 21.55 -7.72 32.59
C LYS A 14 20.31 -7.52 31.77
N PRO A 15 19.30 -6.81 32.28
CA PRO A 15 18.20 -6.34 31.48
C PRO A 15 18.71 -5.50 30.28
N TYR A 16 18.11 -5.67 29.14
CA TYR A 16 18.37 -4.91 27.91
C TYR A 16 17.24 -3.92 27.64
N ILE A 17 17.59 -2.67 27.45
CA ILE A 17 16.68 -1.60 27.03
C ILE A 17 17.32 -0.90 25.84
N SER A 18 16.62 -0.84 24.70
CA SER A 18 17.03 0.03 23.59
C SER A 18 16.79 1.48 23.96
N CYS A 19 17.86 2.28 24.02
CA CYS A 19 17.77 3.72 24.29
C CYS A 19 16.92 4.42 23.23
N GLU A 20 17.14 4.07 21.97
CA GLU A 20 16.35 4.45 20.81
C GLU A 20 16.37 3.33 19.77
N TYR A 21 15.30 3.20 18.99
CA TYR A 21 15.17 2.25 17.90
C TYR A 21 14.08 2.70 16.94
N SER A 22 14.07 2.13 15.72
CA SER A 22 13.08 2.43 14.70
C SER A 22 12.92 3.93 14.50
N HIS A 23 14.03 4.60 14.11
CA HIS A 23 14.06 6.03 13.89
C HIS A 23 12.98 6.46 12.91
N SER A 24 12.04 7.31 13.38
CA SER A 24 10.76 7.55 12.69
C SER A 24 10.80 8.75 11.74
N MET A 25 11.95 9.04 11.14
CA MET A 25 12.13 10.15 10.21
C MET A 25 11.38 9.91 8.89
N GLY A 26 10.53 10.86 8.50
CA GLY A 26 9.72 10.80 7.30
C GLY A 26 8.85 9.55 7.20
N ASN A 27 8.76 8.95 6.01
CA ASN A 27 8.05 7.68 5.79
C ASN A 27 8.96 6.50 6.18
N SER A 28 8.79 6.00 7.39
CA SER A 28 9.68 5.05 8.05
C SER A 28 8.92 4.11 9.00
N THR A 29 9.55 3.68 10.11
CA THR A 29 8.97 2.79 11.12
C THR A 29 8.58 1.42 10.55
N GLY A 30 9.25 0.99 9.49
CA GLY A 30 9.17 -0.36 8.96
C GLY A 30 9.94 -1.35 9.83
N GLY A 31 9.50 -2.61 9.88
CA GLY A 31 10.16 -3.64 10.67
C GLY A 31 9.98 -3.50 12.19
N LEU A 32 9.11 -2.60 12.68
CA LEU A 32 8.89 -2.37 14.11
C LEU A 32 8.47 -3.66 14.85
N HIS A 33 7.75 -4.56 14.21
CA HIS A 33 7.38 -5.86 14.79
C HIS A 33 8.59 -6.71 15.21
N LEU A 34 9.74 -6.58 14.53
CA LEU A 34 10.97 -7.30 14.87
C LEU A 34 11.49 -6.90 16.25
N TYR A 35 11.24 -5.67 16.68
CA TYR A 35 11.59 -5.19 18.02
C TYR A 35 10.57 -5.62 19.07
N THR A 36 9.27 -5.52 18.80
CA THR A 36 8.24 -5.96 19.75
C THR A 36 8.27 -7.47 19.96
N GLU A 37 8.69 -8.25 18.97
CA GLU A 37 8.89 -9.69 19.12
C GLU A 37 10.03 -10.06 20.11
N LEU A 38 10.94 -9.14 20.41
CA LEU A 38 11.99 -9.36 21.40
C LEU A 38 11.45 -9.48 22.83
N GLU A 39 10.21 -9.06 23.09
CA GLU A 39 9.52 -9.21 24.38
C GLU A 39 9.43 -10.68 24.85
N ARG A 40 9.57 -11.65 23.93
CA ARG A 40 9.68 -13.08 24.26
C ARG A 40 10.93 -13.45 25.07
N TYR A 41 11.95 -12.58 25.09
CA TYR A 41 13.17 -12.82 25.85
C TYR A 41 13.08 -12.17 27.23
N PRO A 42 13.30 -12.93 28.34
CA PRO A 42 13.11 -12.42 29.69
C PRO A 42 14.00 -11.22 30.05
N LEU A 43 15.12 -11.04 29.36
CA LEU A 43 16.05 -9.93 29.61
C LEU A 43 15.67 -8.67 28.82
N TYR A 44 14.81 -8.77 27.82
CA TYR A 44 14.34 -7.61 27.05
C TYR A 44 13.30 -6.84 27.85
N GLN A 45 13.57 -5.58 28.10
CA GLN A 45 12.70 -4.70 28.90
C GLN A 45 12.03 -3.62 28.04
N GLY A 46 12.22 -3.66 26.72
CA GLY A 46 11.64 -2.72 25.79
C GLY A 46 12.64 -1.74 25.20
N GLY A 47 12.12 -0.69 24.63
CA GLY A 47 12.89 0.38 24.01
C GLY A 47 12.01 1.58 23.72
N PHE A 48 12.61 2.60 23.13
CA PHE A 48 11.97 3.87 22.82
C PHE A 48 12.09 4.17 21.33
N ILE A 49 10.96 4.38 20.64
CA ILE A 49 10.99 4.89 19.27
C ILE A 49 11.55 6.31 19.30
N TRP A 50 12.46 6.61 18.43
CA TRP A 50 12.95 7.96 18.23
C TRP A 50 12.36 8.55 16.93
N ASP A 51 11.41 9.54 17.03
CA ASP A 51 10.88 10.17 18.22
C ASP A 51 9.33 10.13 18.18
N TYR A 52 8.68 10.85 19.10
CA TYR A 52 7.21 10.85 19.17
C TYR A 52 6.57 11.89 18.26
N VAL A 53 7.12 13.09 18.15
CA VAL A 53 6.56 14.21 17.37
C VAL A 53 7.64 14.86 16.53
N ASP A 54 7.40 15.06 15.24
CA ASP A 54 8.28 15.85 14.37
C ASP A 54 8.60 17.20 15.01
N GLN A 55 9.89 17.58 15.03
CA GLN A 55 10.36 18.82 15.61
C GLN A 55 10.52 19.87 14.51
N ALA A 56 9.41 20.45 14.05
CA ALA A 56 9.40 21.52 13.07
C ALA A 56 8.70 22.77 13.60
N LEU A 57 9.00 23.91 13.00
CA LEU A 57 8.47 25.21 13.41
C LEU A 57 7.64 25.82 12.28
N TRP A 58 6.52 26.48 12.62
CA TRP A 58 5.79 27.27 11.65
C TRP A 58 6.58 28.49 11.20
N GLN A 59 6.72 28.66 9.90
CA GLN A 59 7.38 29.80 9.27
C GLN A 59 6.42 30.50 8.30
N ASP A 60 6.30 31.82 8.43
CA ASP A 60 5.61 32.67 7.44
C ASP A 60 6.48 32.76 6.17
N CYS A 61 5.92 32.35 5.03
CA CYS A 61 6.61 32.38 3.74
C CYS A 61 6.65 33.79 3.11
N GLY A 62 6.02 34.82 3.73
CA GLY A 62 6.00 36.18 3.26
C GLY A 62 5.00 36.48 2.12
N ASP A 63 4.28 35.48 1.66
CA ASP A 63 3.23 35.58 0.64
C ASP A 63 1.81 35.35 1.22
N GLY A 64 1.72 35.27 2.55
CA GLY A 64 0.49 34.98 3.28
C GLY A 64 0.21 33.50 3.49
N THR A 65 1.15 32.63 3.14
CA THR A 65 1.13 31.18 3.47
C THR A 65 2.13 30.88 4.57
N GLU A 66 1.89 29.79 5.28
CA GLU A 66 2.80 29.25 6.30
C GLU A 66 3.25 27.85 5.89
N ARG A 67 4.45 27.47 6.32
CA ARG A 67 4.99 26.11 6.17
C ARG A 67 5.57 25.59 7.47
N LEU A 68 5.68 24.28 7.61
CA LEU A 68 6.54 23.67 8.62
C LEU A 68 7.99 23.74 8.11
N ALA A 69 8.85 24.33 8.91
CA ALA A 69 10.24 24.62 8.59
C ALA A 69 11.17 23.76 9.45
N TYR A 70 12.33 23.46 8.90
CA TYR A 70 13.36 22.65 9.54
C TYR A 70 14.75 23.31 9.43
N GLY A 71 15.82 22.58 9.74
CA GLY A 71 17.18 23.12 9.77
C GLY A 71 17.61 23.80 8.48
N GLY A 72 18.09 25.04 8.57
CA GLY A 72 18.52 25.86 7.45
C GLY A 72 17.50 26.88 6.95
N ASP A 73 16.20 26.69 7.25
CA ASP A 73 15.13 27.56 6.80
C ASP A 73 15.16 28.94 7.47
N PHE A 74 15.80 29.06 8.63
CA PHE A 74 16.00 30.31 9.39
C PHE A 74 17.41 30.91 9.19
N GLU A 75 18.08 30.56 8.07
CA GLU A 75 19.43 30.96 7.74
C GLU A 75 20.51 30.48 8.74
N ASP A 76 20.15 29.47 9.55
CA ASP A 76 21.03 28.83 10.51
C ASP A 76 22.07 27.96 9.81
N ARG A 77 23.33 28.02 10.29
CA ARG A 77 24.47 27.26 9.79
C ARG A 77 25.47 27.00 10.92
N PRO A 78 25.96 25.76 11.11
CA PRO A 78 25.56 24.53 10.42
C PRO A 78 24.18 24.05 10.86
N ASN A 79 23.57 23.13 10.07
CA ASN A 79 22.31 22.46 10.41
C ASN A 79 22.28 21.05 9.77
N ASP A 80 21.30 20.25 10.16
CA ASP A 80 21.09 18.88 9.68
C ASP A 80 19.77 18.76 8.86
N TYR A 81 19.31 19.86 8.27
CA TYR A 81 18.09 19.91 7.44
C TYR A 81 16.86 19.36 8.17
N GLU A 82 16.11 18.43 7.52
CA GLU A 82 14.88 17.79 8.02
C GLU A 82 15.12 16.69 9.07
N PHE A 83 16.35 16.49 9.55
CA PHE A 83 16.71 15.38 10.45
C PHE A 83 15.90 15.37 11.77
N SER A 84 15.35 16.52 12.18
CA SER A 84 14.44 16.64 13.32
C SER A 84 12.97 16.27 13.01
N GLY A 85 12.68 15.87 11.77
CA GLY A 85 11.37 15.38 11.35
C GLY A 85 11.20 13.86 11.57
N ASP A 86 11.40 13.42 12.80
CA ASP A 86 11.58 12.03 13.19
C ASP A 86 10.44 11.48 14.07
N GLY A 87 9.27 12.11 14.00
CA GLY A 87 8.11 11.78 14.83
C GLY A 87 7.18 10.71 14.25
N VAL A 88 6.63 9.88 15.14
CA VAL A 88 5.46 9.06 14.85
C VAL A 88 4.22 9.92 14.58
N MET A 89 4.20 11.13 15.13
CA MET A 89 3.18 12.17 14.91
C MET A 89 3.79 13.30 14.10
N PHE A 90 3.01 13.93 13.22
CA PHE A 90 3.44 15.15 12.55
C PHE A 90 3.65 16.32 13.53
N ALA A 91 4.38 17.34 13.11
CA ALA A 91 4.71 18.49 13.97
C ALA A 91 3.48 19.27 14.47
N ASP A 92 2.37 19.22 13.76
CA ASP A 92 1.07 19.77 14.18
C ASP A 92 0.31 18.86 15.17
N ARG A 93 0.90 17.72 15.53
CA ARG A 93 0.41 16.67 16.43
C ARG A 93 -0.73 15.83 15.85
N THR A 94 -0.98 15.90 14.58
CA THR A 94 -1.85 14.92 13.92
C THR A 94 -1.10 13.59 13.75
N PRO A 95 -1.80 12.44 13.82
CA PRO A 95 -1.18 11.14 13.60
C PRO A 95 -0.63 11.02 12.18
N SER A 96 0.62 10.60 12.05
CA SER A 96 1.12 10.14 10.75
C SER A 96 0.65 8.71 10.47
N PRO A 97 0.75 8.21 9.23
CA PRO A 97 0.41 6.83 8.90
C PRO A 97 1.15 5.78 9.75
N LYS A 98 2.35 6.09 10.24
CA LYS A 98 3.14 5.24 11.14
C LYS A 98 2.45 4.95 12.46
N ALA A 99 1.63 5.90 12.96
CA ALA A 99 0.92 5.76 14.22
C ALA A 99 -0.05 4.56 14.22
N GLN A 100 -0.57 4.16 13.05
CA GLN A 100 -1.41 2.96 12.90
C GLN A 100 -0.62 1.68 13.26
N GLU A 101 0.61 1.55 12.77
CA GLU A 101 1.49 0.42 13.06
C GLU A 101 1.89 0.38 14.53
N VAL A 102 2.35 1.52 15.07
CA VAL A 102 2.75 1.65 16.48
C VAL A 102 1.60 1.31 17.42
N LYS A 103 0.38 1.84 17.15
CA LYS A 103 -0.81 1.55 17.94
C LYS A 103 -1.07 0.05 18.08
N GLN A 104 -1.00 -0.69 16.98
CA GLN A 104 -1.31 -2.12 16.96
C GLN A 104 -0.21 -2.94 17.62
N LEU A 105 1.05 -2.65 17.32
CA LEU A 105 2.18 -3.41 17.87
C LEU A 105 2.41 -3.16 19.37
N TYR A 106 2.07 -1.96 19.84
CA TYR A 106 2.19 -1.60 21.27
C TYR A 106 0.96 -1.96 22.09
N ALA A 107 -0.06 -2.57 21.48
CA ALA A 107 -1.24 -3.00 22.22
C ALA A 107 -0.88 -4.11 23.22
N ASN A 108 -1.28 -3.93 24.48
CA ASN A 108 -1.05 -4.93 25.53
C ASN A 108 -2.00 -6.13 25.46
N VAL A 109 -3.02 -6.09 24.59
CA VAL A 109 -3.92 -7.22 24.36
C VAL A 109 -3.77 -7.66 22.92
N LYS A 110 -3.40 -8.94 22.74
CA LYS A 110 -3.24 -9.55 21.42
C LYS A 110 -4.44 -10.45 21.14
N LEU A 111 -5.02 -10.30 19.95
CA LEU A 111 -6.21 -11.03 19.52
C LEU A 111 -5.87 -11.91 18.31
N VAL A 112 -6.05 -13.21 18.45
CA VAL A 112 -5.86 -14.17 17.36
C VAL A 112 -7.18 -14.91 17.14
N PRO A 113 -8.06 -14.41 16.27
CA PRO A 113 -9.31 -15.07 15.92
C PRO A 113 -9.10 -16.27 14.99
N ASP A 114 -10.10 -17.14 14.95
CA ASP A 114 -10.31 -18.15 13.92
C ASP A 114 -11.83 -18.36 13.70
N GLU A 115 -12.23 -19.33 12.92
CA GLU A 115 -13.64 -19.62 12.58
C GLU A 115 -14.51 -20.02 13.80
N SER A 116 -13.93 -20.26 14.98
CA SER A 116 -14.60 -20.80 16.16
C SER A 116 -14.48 -19.92 17.41
N GLY A 117 -13.70 -18.82 17.34
CA GLY A 117 -13.51 -17.95 18.49
C GLY A 117 -12.25 -17.11 18.38
N VAL A 118 -11.72 -16.66 19.52
CA VAL A 118 -10.52 -15.82 19.61
C VAL A 118 -9.63 -16.27 20.76
N THR A 119 -8.33 -16.36 20.51
CA THR A 119 -7.33 -16.45 21.57
C THR A 119 -6.94 -15.03 21.97
N ILE A 120 -7.12 -14.71 23.24
CA ILE A 120 -6.84 -13.40 23.84
C ILE A 120 -5.65 -13.56 24.77
N THR A 121 -4.56 -12.86 24.49
CA THR A 121 -3.40 -12.74 25.37
C THR A 121 -3.42 -11.35 26.00
N ASN A 122 -3.47 -11.28 27.31
CA ASN A 122 -3.47 -10.02 28.06
C ASN A 122 -2.11 -9.80 28.70
N ASP A 123 -1.24 -9.05 28.04
CA ASP A 123 0.12 -8.72 28.52
C ASP A 123 0.12 -7.55 29.52
N ASN A 124 -1.03 -7.03 29.93
CA ASN A 124 -1.09 -6.07 31.05
C ASN A 124 -0.58 -6.71 32.33
N LEU A 125 0.08 -5.91 33.17
CA LEU A 125 0.66 -6.38 34.43
C LEU A 125 -0.35 -6.43 35.59
N PHE A 126 -1.40 -5.58 35.54
CA PHE A 126 -2.24 -5.34 36.74
C PHE A 126 -3.75 -5.31 36.43
N ILE A 127 -4.15 -5.21 35.19
CA ILE A 127 -5.56 -5.06 34.81
C ILE A 127 -6.04 -6.20 33.92
N SER A 128 -7.25 -6.69 34.19
CA SER A 128 -7.93 -7.63 33.32
C SER A 128 -8.65 -6.89 32.17
N THR A 129 -9.17 -7.64 31.21
CA THR A 129 -9.91 -7.09 30.07
C THR A 129 -11.39 -6.83 30.41
N ALA A 130 -11.84 -7.01 31.67
CA ALA A 130 -13.25 -6.89 32.08
C ALA A 130 -13.90 -5.53 31.77
N SER A 131 -13.11 -4.45 31.72
CA SER A 131 -13.57 -3.09 31.38
C SER A 131 -13.69 -2.84 29.87
N SER A 132 -13.34 -3.82 29.04
CA SER A 132 -13.38 -3.70 27.58
C SER A 132 -14.66 -4.27 26.97
N LEU A 133 -14.99 -3.80 25.80
CA LEU A 133 -15.98 -4.36 24.89
C LEU A 133 -15.23 -5.02 23.73
N PHE A 134 -15.61 -6.25 23.37
CA PHE A 134 -15.09 -6.92 22.19
C PHE A 134 -16.20 -7.01 21.15
N THR A 135 -15.87 -6.66 19.90
CA THR A 135 -16.79 -6.82 18.78
C THR A 135 -16.23 -7.85 17.83
N ALA A 136 -16.98 -8.94 17.63
CA ALA A 136 -16.65 -9.94 16.63
C ALA A 136 -17.44 -9.67 15.35
N ARG A 137 -16.81 -9.83 14.17
CA ARG A 137 -17.41 -9.61 12.85
C ARG A 137 -17.11 -10.75 11.91
N VAL A 138 -18.01 -10.94 10.95
CA VAL A 138 -17.77 -11.71 9.74
C VAL A 138 -17.90 -10.76 8.55
N LEU A 139 -16.82 -10.63 7.79
CA LEU A 139 -16.81 -9.89 6.54
C LEU A 139 -16.65 -10.89 5.39
N VAL A 140 -17.37 -10.65 4.29
CA VAL A 140 -17.25 -11.42 3.05
C VAL A 140 -16.81 -10.46 1.96
N ASP A 141 -15.66 -10.74 1.35
CA ASP A 141 -15.00 -9.86 0.38
C ASP A 141 -14.89 -8.40 0.89
N GLY A 142 -14.58 -8.26 2.18
CA GLY A 142 -14.44 -6.97 2.87
C GLY A 142 -15.74 -6.30 3.30
N VAL A 143 -16.91 -6.88 3.01
CA VAL A 143 -18.22 -6.34 3.40
C VAL A 143 -18.66 -7.00 4.70
N GLU A 144 -18.95 -6.20 5.74
CA GLU A 144 -19.50 -6.70 7.00
C GLU A 144 -20.89 -7.31 6.78
N CYS A 145 -21.03 -8.59 7.12
CA CYS A 145 -22.28 -9.35 7.00
C CYS A 145 -22.89 -9.73 8.35
N TRP A 146 -22.09 -9.70 9.40
CA TRP A 146 -22.53 -10.01 10.75
C TRP A 146 -21.60 -9.39 11.78
N HIS A 147 -22.14 -8.99 12.93
CA HIS A 147 -21.36 -8.68 14.12
C HIS A 147 -22.12 -9.02 15.41
N ALA A 148 -21.35 -9.19 16.50
CA ALA A 148 -21.87 -9.33 17.86
C ALA A 148 -20.85 -8.79 18.87
N ASN A 149 -21.37 -8.31 20.00
CA ASN A 149 -20.58 -7.77 21.10
C ASN A 149 -20.44 -8.79 22.24
N TYR A 150 -19.25 -8.84 22.81
CA TYR A 150 -18.85 -9.75 23.88
C TYR A 150 -18.17 -9.00 25.01
N ARG A 151 -18.17 -9.63 26.19
CA ARG A 151 -17.33 -9.25 27.33
C ARG A 151 -16.51 -10.45 27.72
N PHE A 152 -15.21 -10.33 27.58
CA PHE A 152 -14.26 -11.35 27.99
C PHE A 152 -13.41 -10.79 29.14
N ASP A 153 -13.34 -11.53 30.24
CA ASP A 153 -12.54 -11.14 31.41
C ASP A 153 -11.29 -12.02 31.48
N VAL A 154 -10.25 -11.58 30.79
CA VAL A 154 -8.95 -12.26 30.80
C VAL A 154 -8.05 -11.58 31.83
N PRO A 155 -7.61 -12.29 32.88
CA PRO A 155 -6.71 -11.73 33.90
C PRO A 155 -5.39 -11.23 33.31
N ALA A 156 -4.73 -10.34 34.02
CA ALA A 156 -3.41 -9.85 33.68
C ALA A 156 -2.39 -11.00 33.57
N GLY A 157 -1.58 -11.01 32.52
CA GLY A 157 -0.57 -12.03 32.24
C GLY A 157 -1.11 -13.38 31.74
N GLU A 158 -2.41 -13.49 31.47
CA GLU A 158 -3.04 -14.75 31.06
C GLU A 158 -3.34 -14.78 29.56
N THR A 159 -3.35 -15.98 29.02
CA THR A 159 -3.86 -16.27 27.66
C THR A 159 -5.06 -17.19 27.77
N VAL A 160 -6.18 -16.78 27.21
CA VAL A 160 -7.44 -17.51 27.27
C VAL A 160 -8.03 -17.66 25.87
N ARG A 161 -8.56 -18.85 25.58
CA ARG A 161 -9.35 -19.12 24.39
C ARG A 161 -10.82 -18.89 24.68
N GLU A 162 -11.43 -17.91 24.01
CA GLU A 162 -12.86 -17.60 24.14
C GLU A 162 -13.63 -18.08 22.88
N PRO A 163 -14.65 -18.91 23.04
CA PRO A 163 -15.44 -19.35 21.91
C PRO A 163 -16.36 -18.25 21.40
N ILE A 164 -16.49 -18.16 20.10
CA ILE A 164 -17.43 -17.28 19.40
C ILE A 164 -18.24 -18.14 18.45
N ALA A 165 -19.58 -18.12 18.58
CA ALA A 165 -20.49 -18.80 17.68
C ALA A 165 -20.68 -17.96 16.39
N PHE A 166 -19.68 -17.91 15.54
CA PHE A 166 -19.83 -17.28 14.24
C PHE A 166 -20.91 -18.00 13.40
N PRO A 167 -21.81 -17.28 12.73
CA PRO A 167 -22.77 -17.90 11.83
C PRO A 167 -22.07 -18.53 10.63
N LYS A 168 -22.69 -19.53 10.02
CA LYS A 168 -22.18 -20.07 8.76
C LYS A 168 -22.30 -19.01 7.68
N VAL A 169 -21.26 -18.85 6.87
CA VAL A 169 -21.23 -17.85 5.79
C VAL A 169 -22.38 -18.04 4.80
N THR A 170 -22.76 -19.29 4.52
CA THR A 170 -23.90 -19.64 3.67
C THR A 170 -25.25 -19.16 4.21
N ASP A 171 -25.35 -18.88 5.51
CA ASP A 171 -26.58 -18.36 6.14
C ASP A 171 -26.62 -16.82 6.10
N LEU A 172 -25.47 -16.17 5.80
CA LEU A 172 -25.34 -14.71 5.76
C LEU A 172 -25.52 -14.14 4.36
N VAL A 173 -24.98 -14.79 3.35
CA VAL A 173 -24.94 -14.30 1.96
C VAL A 173 -25.16 -15.44 0.98
N ALA A 174 -25.87 -15.14 -0.10
CA ALA A 174 -25.95 -16.04 -1.26
C ALA A 174 -24.70 -15.83 -2.12
N LEU A 175 -23.80 -16.78 -2.13
CA LEU A 175 -22.54 -16.72 -2.84
C LEU A 175 -22.47 -17.76 -3.95
N SER A 176 -21.79 -17.40 -5.03
CA SER A 176 -21.37 -18.31 -6.09
C SER A 176 -19.87 -18.10 -6.35
N GLY A 177 -19.16 -19.15 -6.74
CA GLY A 177 -17.72 -19.08 -6.98
C GLY A 177 -16.87 -19.15 -5.71
N SER A 178 -15.90 -18.24 -5.55
CA SER A 178 -15.02 -18.18 -4.37
C SER A 178 -15.12 -16.80 -3.73
N ALA A 179 -15.02 -16.77 -2.39
CA ALA A 179 -14.98 -15.52 -1.62
C ALA A 179 -13.92 -15.59 -0.53
N GLU A 180 -13.40 -14.44 -0.09
CA GLU A 180 -12.60 -14.31 1.11
C GLU A 180 -13.51 -13.98 2.30
N VAL A 181 -13.42 -14.79 3.35
CA VAL A 181 -14.15 -14.58 4.59
C VAL A 181 -13.17 -14.12 5.65
N THR A 182 -13.39 -12.93 6.21
CA THR A 182 -12.59 -12.39 7.31
C THR A 182 -13.37 -12.52 8.61
N TYR A 183 -12.79 -13.24 9.58
CA TYR A 183 -13.22 -13.25 10.97
C TYR A 183 -12.41 -12.21 11.72
N GLU A 184 -13.05 -11.14 12.16
CA GLU A 184 -12.39 -10.05 12.88
C GLU A 184 -12.89 -9.99 14.32
N VAL A 185 -11.99 -9.75 15.26
CA VAL A 185 -12.33 -9.39 16.64
C VAL A 185 -11.55 -8.15 17.00
N ASP A 186 -12.22 -7.11 17.49
CA ASP A 186 -11.57 -5.93 18.05
C ASP A 186 -11.89 -5.76 19.55
N GLN A 187 -10.99 -5.09 20.26
CA GLN A 187 -11.16 -4.64 21.62
C GLN A 187 -11.38 -3.14 21.65
N ARG A 188 -12.41 -2.69 22.38
CA ARG A 188 -12.79 -1.28 22.48
C ARG A 188 -12.94 -0.84 23.92
N LEU A 189 -12.76 0.46 24.16
CA LEU A 189 -13.17 1.08 25.42
C LEU A 189 -14.68 0.94 25.58
N ALA A 190 -15.13 0.33 26.69
CA ALA A 190 -16.55 0.24 26.98
C ALA A 190 -17.13 1.57 27.47
N GLU A 191 -16.31 2.39 28.12
CA GLU A 191 -16.66 3.71 28.64
C GLU A 191 -15.60 4.74 28.18
N ALA A 192 -15.99 6.01 28.16
CA ALA A 192 -15.05 7.09 27.85
C ALA A 192 -13.99 7.23 28.95
N THR A 193 -12.79 7.60 28.54
CA THR A 193 -11.66 7.95 29.41
C THR A 193 -11.27 9.40 29.15
N ASP A 194 -10.31 9.92 29.93
CA ASP A 194 -9.79 11.28 29.73
C ASP A 194 -9.08 11.47 28.36
N TRP A 195 -8.65 10.38 27.74
CA TRP A 195 -7.86 10.41 26.49
C TRP A 195 -8.59 9.88 25.26
N ALA A 196 -9.71 9.12 25.42
CA ALA A 196 -10.48 8.61 24.28
C ALA A 196 -11.96 8.40 24.61
N PRO A 197 -12.87 8.52 23.62
CA PRO A 197 -14.30 8.27 23.82
C PRO A 197 -14.61 6.78 23.99
N ALA A 198 -15.78 6.47 24.53
CA ALA A 198 -16.33 5.11 24.51
C ALA A 198 -16.41 4.59 23.06
N GLY A 199 -16.12 3.31 22.87
CA GLY A 199 -16.05 2.67 21.55
C GLY A 199 -14.72 2.86 20.80
N TYR A 200 -13.77 3.62 21.35
CA TYR A 200 -12.43 3.73 20.76
C TYR A 200 -11.77 2.35 20.69
N GLU A 201 -11.31 1.97 19.48
CA GLU A 201 -10.65 0.69 19.23
C GLU A 201 -9.23 0.72 19.79
N LEU A 202 -8.91 -0.27 20.63
CA LEU A 202 -7.59 -0.43 21.25
C LEU A 202 -6.68 -1.31 20.39
N THR A 203 -7.21 -2.44 19.94
CA THR A 203 -6.50 -3.43 19.12
C THR A 203 -7.50 -4.28 18.35
N PHE A 204 -7.02 -5.02 17.37
CA PHE A 204 -7.81 -5.96 16.58
C PHE A 204 -7.01 -7.22 16.25
N GLY A 205 -7.72 -8.25 15.79
CA GLY A 205 -7.15 -9.41 15.13
C GLY A 205 -8.04 -9.84 13.97
N GLN A 206 -7.45 -10.34 12.89
CA GLN A 206 -8.16 -10.86 11.74
C GLN A 206 -7.65 -12.25 11.35
N TYR A 207 -8.55 -13.13 10.95
CA TYR A 207 -8.27 -14.40 10.30
C TYR A 207 -8.99 -14.43 8.97
N VAL A 208 -8.27 -14.66 7.87
CA VAL A 208 -8.82 -14.65 6.51
C VAL A 208 -8.82 -16.07 5.98
N ALA A 209 -10.01 -16.56 5.61
CA ALA A 209 -10.22 -17.88 5.01
C ALA A 209 -10.73 -17.72 3.58
N ALA A 210 -10.19 -18.51 2.64
CA ALA A 210 -10.74 -18.64 1.30
C ALA A 210 -11.83 -19.74 1.31
N VAL A 211 -13.03 -19.41 0.87
CA VAL A 211 -14.17 -20.32 0.81
C VAL A 211 -14.62 -20.44 -0.64
N SER A 212 -14.79 -21.70 -1.11
CA SER A 212 -15.34 -21.97 -2.43
C SER A 212 -16.80 -22.43 -2.30
N PHE A 213 -17.65 -21.90 -3.16
CA PHE A 213 -19.08 -22.23 -3.25
C PHE A 213 -19.32 -22.97 -4.57
N ASP A 214 -20.34 -23.83 -4.60
CA ASP A 214 -20.72 -24.51 -5.83
C ASP A 214 -21.05 -23.49 -6.93
N ASP A 215 -20.48 -23.68 -8.12
CA ASP A 215 -20.54 -22.76 -9.23
C ASP A 215 -21.99 -22.45 -9.66
N GLY A 216 -22.48 -21.33 -9.24
CA GLY A 216 -23.48 -20.60 -10.01
C GLY A 216 -22.79 -20.06 -11.28
N ALA A 217 -23.43 -20.16 -12.43
CA ALA A 217 -22.91 -19.64 -13.68
C ALA A 217 -22.43 -18.19 -13.48
N ALA A 218 -21.18 -17.93 -13.81
CA ALA A 218 -20.66 -16.56 -13.86
C ALA A 218 -21.61 -15.72 -14.72
N ASP A 219 -21.97 -14.53 -14.26
CA ASP A 219 -22.82 -13.61 -15.00
C ASP A 219 -22.22 -13.41 -16.37
N ALA A 220 -22.97 -13.80 -17.42
CA ALA A 220 -22.56 -13.60 -18.79
C ALA A 220 -22.48 -12.09 -19.03
N VAL A 221 -21.28 -11.58 -19.25
CA VAL A 221 -21.06 -10.18 -19.61
C VAL A 221 -21.83 -9.90 -20.90
N VAL A 222 -22.73 -8.94 -20.85
CA VAL A 222 -23.44 -8.49 -22.05
C VAL A 222 -22.43 -7.78 -22.95
N ALA A 223 -21.93 -8.49 -23.97
CA ALA A 223 -21.10 -7.93 -25.00
C ALA A 223 -21.97 -7.01 -25.86
N GLY A 224 -21.58 -5.74 -26.00
CA GLY A 224 -22.14 -4.85 -27.02
C GLY A 224 -21.75 -5.27 -28.44
N ASP A 225 -22.32 -4.62 -29.45
CA ASP A 225 -21.80 -4.72 -30.80
C ASP A 225 -20.41 -4.04 -30.85
N ALA A 226 -19.36 -4.84 -30.76
CA ALA A 226 -17.98 -4.38 -30.76
C ALA A 226 -17.43 -4.38 -32.20
N GLU A 227 -16.85 -3.27 -32.61
CA GLU A 227 -16.13 -3.13 -33.87
C GLU A 227 -14.63 -3.02 -33.60
N VAL A 228 -13.86 -3.92 -34.21
CA VAL A 228 -12.41 -3.88 -34.20
C VAL A 228 -11.92 -3.10 -35.40
N ALA A 229 -11.12 -2.07 -35.16
CA ALA A 229 -10.52 -1.26 -36.23
C ALA A 229 -8.99 -1.17 -36.00
N ALA A 230 -8.23 -1.26 -37.10
CA ALA A 230 -6.78 -1.13 -37.07
C ALA A 230 -6.25 -0.38 -38.29
N ASP A 231 -5.25 0.48 -38.06
CA ASP A 231 -4.48 1.15 -39.09
C ASP A 231 -2.97 0.91 -38.93
N GLY A 232 -2.13 1.70 -39.58
CA GLY A 232 -0.67 1.61 -39.46
C GLY A 232 -0.10 2.06 -38.11
N PHE A 233 -0.88 2.79 -37.30
CA PHE A 233 -0.42 3.43 -36.06
C PHE A 233 -1.08 2.87 -34.81
N ASN A 234 -2.37 2.50 -34.92
CA ASN A 234 -3.17 2.08 -33.78
C ASN A 234 -4.05 0.86 -34.12
N ALA A 235 -4.53 0.20 -33.09
CA ALA A 235 -5.63 -0.75 -33.17
C ALA A 235 -6.55 -0.52 -31.97
N GLY A 236 -7.85 -0.67 -32.14
CA GLY A 236 -8.81 -0.42 -31.06
C GLY A 236 -10.08 -1.24 -31.20
N ILE A 237 -10.81 -1.27 -30.10
CA ILE A 237 -12.19 -1.75 -30.05
C ILE A 237 -13.09 -0.57 -29.74
N HIS A 238 -14.13 -0.43 -30.52
CA HIS A 238 -15.14 0.59 -30.37
C HIS A 238 -16.51 -0.06 -30.14
N THR A 239 -17.28 0.53 -29.23
CA THR A 239 -18.68 0.16 -28.96
C THR A 239 -19.52 1.42 -28.86
N ASP A 240 -20.84 1.29 -28.79
CA ASP A 240 -21.76 2.42 -28.63
C ASP A 240 -21.48 3.23 -27.31
N PHE A 241 -20.85 2.62 -26.32
CA PHE A 241 -20.61 3.25 -25.02
C PHE A 241 -19.14 3.61 -24.74
N GLY A 242 -18.19 3.17 -25.55
CA GLY A 242 -16.78 3.45 -25.29
C GLY A 242 -15.78 2.89 -26.27
N GLU A 243 -14.51 3.09 -25.95
CA GLU A 243 -13.41 2.59 -26.77
C GLU A 243 -12.17 2.26 -25.94
N VAL A 244 -11.39 1.29 -26.43
CA VAL A 244 -10.00 1.04 -26.04
C VAL A 244 -9.13 1.20 -27.27
N LEU A 245 -8.07 2.02 -27.18
CA LEU A 245 -7.14 2.24 -28.27
C LEU A 245 -5.72 1.88 -27.86
N LEU A 246 -5.08 0.99 -28.59
CA LEU A 246 -3.72 0.52 -28.40
C LEU A 246 -2.80 1.09 -29.49
N SER A 247 -1.68 1.68 -29.13
CA SER A 247 -0.71 2.24 -30.08
C SER A 247 0.26 1.17 -30.57
N LYS A 248 0.37 0.99 -31.90
CA LYS A 248 1.35 0.11 -32.51
C LYS A 248 2.76 0.70 -32.57
N THR A 249 2.88 2.02 -32.44
CA THR A 249 4.16 2.75 -32.60
C THR A 249 4.75 3.21 -31.28
N GLN A 250 3.90 3.60 -30.30
CA GLN A 250 4.35 4.10 -29.01
C GLN A 250 4.36 3.01 -27.93
N GLY A 251 3.67 1.90 -28.18
CA GLY A 251 3.41 0.85 -27.20
C GLY A 251 2.31 1.24 -26.21
N GLY A 252 1.54 0.24 -25.76
CA GLY A 252 0.54 0.38 -24.71
C GLY A 252 -0.75 1.11 -25.12
N MET A 253 -1.61 1.29 -24.12
CA MET A 253 -2.95 1.85 -24.24
C MET A 253 -2.89 3.38 -24.28
N VAL A 254 -3.52 3.99 -25.28
CA VAL A 254 -3.52 5.46 -25.49
C VAL A 254 -4.91 6.08 -25.36
N SER A 255 -5.96 5.26 -25.30
CA SER A 255 -7.32 5.67 -24.94
C SER A 255 -8.01 4.54 -24.18
N PHE A 256 -8.72 4.89 -23.12
CA PHE A 256 -9.61 4.04 -22.35
C PHE A 256 -10.79 4.91 -21.93
N LYS A 257 -11.87 4.81 -22.71
CA LYS A 257 -12.93 5.81 -22.68
C LYS A 257 -14.30 5.16 -22.59
N ARG A 258 -15.20 5.73 -21.78
CA ARG A 258 -16.61 5.39 -21.69
C ARG A 258 -17.48 6.64 -21.64
N ASP A 259 -18.58 6.65 -22.40
CA ASP A 259 -19.54 7.76 -22.46
C ASP A 259 -18.87 9.12 -22.69
N GLY A 260 -17.82 9.15 -23.52
CA GLY A 260 -17.04 10.34 -23.83
C GLY A 260 -16.02 10.75 -22.75
N ARG A 261 -15.91 10.03 -21.65
CA ARG A 261 -14.96 10.30 -20.56
C ARG A 261 -13.68 9.51 -20.74
N GLU A 262 -12.58 10.20 -20.94
CA GLU A 262 -11.25 9.62 -21.13
C GLU A 262 -10.55 9.43 -19.79
N MET A 263 -10.00 8.22 -19.55
CA MET A 263 -9.22 7.87 -18.37
C MET A 263 -7.71 8.00 -18.56
N VAL A 264 -7.22 8.18 -19.79
CA VAL A 264 -5.80 8.16 -20.10
C VAL A 264 -5.37 9.48 -20.72
N ILE A 265 -4.43 10.20 -20.08
CA ILE A 265 -3.82 11.39 -20.71
C ILE A 265 -2.75 10.99 -21.72
N ARG A 266 -2.03 9.93 -21.40
CA ARG A 266 -1.08 9.27 -22.30
C ARG A 266 -0.88 7.82 -21.83
N ARG A 267 -0.26 7.00 -22.69
CA ARG A 267 0.01 5.61 -22.35
C ARG A 267 0.66 5.46 -20.97
N PRO A 268 0.31 4.43 -20.19
CA PRO A 268 0.99 4.12 -18.94
C PRO A 268 2.48 3.89 -19.17
N ASN A 269 3.31 4.33 -18.24
CA ASN A 269 4.75 4.09 -18.28
C ASN A 269 5.10 2.95 -17.33
N LEU A 270 6.10 2.15 -17.70
CA LEU A 270 6.77 1.30 -16.74
C LEU A 270 7.35 2.17 -15.63
N THR A 271 7.25 1.71 -14.39
CA THR A 271 7.90 2.34 -13.23
C THR A 271 8.76 1.33 -12.50
N THR A 272 9.97 1.75 -12.19
CA THR A 272 10.96 0.99 -11.40
C THR A 272 11.44 1.83 -10.22
N PHE A 273 10.80 2.98 -9.97
CA PHE A 273 11.22 4.01 -9.05
C PHE A 273 10.08 4.43 -8.11
N ARG A 274 10.43 4.82 -6.90
CA ARG A 274 9.62 5.60 -5.96
C ARG A 274 10.41 6.84 -5.53
N ALA A 275 9.74 7.88 -5.04
CA ALA A 275 10.44 8.97 -4.37
C ALA A 275 11.21 8.40 -3.17
N LEU A 276 12.45 8.86 -2.97
CA LEU A 276 13.29 8.37 -1.88
C LEU A 276 12.69 8.75 -0.54
N THR A 277 12.62 7.80 0.37
CA THR A 277 12.35 8.08 1.79
C THR A 277 13.61 8.65 2.45
N ASP A 278 13.46 9.23 3.64
CA ASP A 278 14.63 9.70 4.40
C ASP A 278 15.58 8.55 4.73
N ASN A 279 15.05 7.34 4.99
CA ASN A 279 15.86 6.15 5.14
C ASN A 279 16.63 5.80 3.84
N ASP A 280 15.99 5.87 2.67
CA ASP A 280 16.65 5.65 1.38
C ASP A 280 17.79 6.66 1.12
N ARG A 281 17.62 7.91 1.54
CA ARG A 281 18.65 8.97 1.44
C ARG A 281 19.81 8.70 2.39
N GLY A 282 19.50 8.41 3.66
CA GLY A 282 20.49 8.22 4.72
C GLY A 282 21.38 6.99 4.53
N ASN A 283 20.86 5.91 3.96
CA ASN A 283 21.62 4.69 3.70
C ASN A 283 22.32 4.63 2.32
N GLY A 284 22.21 5.70 1.51
CA GLY A 284 22.82 5.78 0.19
C GLY A 284 22.06 5.04 -0.92
N SER A 285 20.83 4.60 -0.70
CA SER A 285 20.00 3.91 -1.70
C SER A 285 19.81 4.72 -2.97
N GLY A 286 19.76 6.04 -2.88
CA GLY A 286 19.69 6.92 -4.04
C GLY A 286 20.87 6.76 -5.00
N PHE A 287 22.08 6.48 -4.50
CA PHE A 287 23.25 6.17 -5.31
C PHE A 287 23.23 4.74 -5.81
N GLU A 288 23.06 3.77 -4.92
CA GLU A 288 23.14 2.34 -5.24
C GLU A 288 22.02 1.91 -6.22
N ARG A 289 20.85 2.56 -6.16
CA ARG A 289 19.68 2.26 -6.98
C ARG A 289 19.38 3.30 -8.05
N ALA A 290 20.33 4.23 -8.32
CA ALA A 290 20.14 5.36 -9.24
C ALA A 290 19.63 4.96 -10.63
N GLN A 291 20.06 3.81 -11.16
CA GLN A 291 19.61 3.34 -12.47
C GLN A 291 18.08 3.18 -12.55
N TRP A 292 17.42 2.79 -11.46
CA TRP A 292 16.00 2.51 -11.46
C TRP A 292 15.13 3.76 -11.60
N MET A 293 15.65 4.95 -11.26
CA MET A 293 14.96 6.23 -11.47
C MET A 293 14.65 6.48 -12.96
N ALA A 294 15.54 6.05 -13.84
CA ALA A 294 15.43 6.23 -15.29
C ALA A 294 14.90 4.99 -16.01
N ALA A 295 15.16 3.80 -15.49
CA ALA A 295 14.98 2.53 -16.19
C ALA A 295 13.58 2.33 -16.74
N GLY A 296 12.55 2.42 -15.90
CA GLY A 296 11.15 2.30 -16.34
C GLY A 296 10.67 3.50 -17.14
N ARG A 297 10.99 4.71 -16.67
CA ARG A 297 10.53 5.97 -17.28
C ARG A 297 10.96 6.13 -18.74
N TYR A 298 12.17 5.75 -19.08
CA TYR A 298 12.74 5.86 -20.42
C TYR A 298 12.82 4.52 -21.15
N ALA A 299 12.10 3.51 -20.67
CA ALA A 299 11.99 2.24 -21.36
C ALA A 299 11.49 2.45 -22.80
N ARG A 300 12.12 1.77 -23.74
CA ARG A 300 11.79 1.85 -25.16
C ARG A 300 11.08 0.60 -25.64
N VAL A 301 10.12 0.76 -26.54
CA VAL A 301 9.46 -0.35 -27.23
C VAL A 301 10.41 -0.88 -28.31
N THR A 302 10.68 -2.17 -28.31
CA THR A 302 11.55 -2.86 -29.28
C THR A 302 10.77 -3.83 -30.17
N GLY A 303 9.56 -4.22 -29.74
CA GLY A 303 8.68 -5.10 -30.49
C GLY A 303 7.22 -4.84 -30.20
N THR A 304 6.38 -4.99 -31.20
CA THR A 304 4.93 -4.86 -31.10
C THR A 304 4.25 -5.91 -31.94
N SER A 305 3.32 -6.69 -31.34
CA SER A 305 2.34 -7.53 -32.02
C SER A 305 0.96 -7.10 -31.58
N VAL A 306 0.06 -6.87 -32.52
CA VAL A 306 -1.36 -6.59 -32.24
C VAL A 306 -2.19 -7.41 -33.21
N GLU A 307 -3.04 -8.28 -32.65
CA GLU A 307 -3.83 -9.25 -33.40
C GLU A 307 -5.28 -9.21 -32.92
N GLU A 308 -6.22 -9.44 -33.84
CA GLU A 308 -7.61 -9.67 -33.49
C GLU A 308 -7.78 -11.04 -32.86
N THR A 309 -8.73 -11.17 -31.93
CA THR A 309 -9.13 -12.49 -31.41
C THR A 309 -9.79 -13.33 -32.49
N ALA A 310 -9.78 -14.65 -32.33
CA ALA A 310 -10.31 -15.58 -33.33
C ALA A 310 -11.80 -15.37 -33.68
N ASP A 311 -12.57 -14.79 -32.77
CA ASP A 311 -13.98 -14.44 -32.96
C ASP A 311 -14.17 -13.05 -33.62
N GLY A 312 -13.08 -12.31 -33.86
CA GLY A 312 -13.10 -10.95 -34.43
C GLY A 312 -13.70 -9.87 -33.54
N LYS A 313 -13.87 -10.14 -32.23
CA LYS A 313 -14.53 -9.22 -31.29
C LYS A 313 -13.62 -8.69 -30.19
N GLY A 314 -12.34 -9.04 -30.21
CA GLY A 314 -11.36 -8.63 -29.24
C GLY A 314 -10.00 -8.36 -29.87
N LEU A 315 -9.08 -7.81 -29.06
CA LEU A 315 -7.69 -7.55 -29.44
C LEU A 315 -6.74 -8.20 -28.43
N LYS A 316 -5.62 -8.71 -28.94
CA LYS A 316 -4.47 -9.11 -28.16
C LYS A 316 -3.27 -8.29 -28.61
N ALA A 317 -2.61 -7.62 -27.68
CA ALA A 317 -1.39 -6.88 -27.97
C ALA A 317 -0.27 -7.33 -27.04
N THR A 318 0.91 -7.49 -27.62
CA THR A 318 2.16 -7.77 -26.90
C THR A 318 3.19 -6.72 -27.24
N TYR A 319 3.72 -6.07 -26.23
CA TYR A 319 4.79 -5.10 -26.36
C TYR A 319 6.03 -5.60 -25.65
N SER A 320 7.14 -5.65 -26.39
CA SER A 320 8.47 -5.87 -25.82
C SER A 320 9.11 -4.54 -25.53
N TYR A 321 9.54 -4.33 -24.31
CA TYR A 321 10.29 -3.15 -23.87
C TYR A 321 11.70 -3.54 -23.49
N GLU A 322 12.62 -2.60 -23.59
CA GLU A 322 13.91 -2.61 -22.92
C GLU A 322 13.94 -1.48 -21.89
N LEU A 323 14.29 -1.79 -20.66
CA LEU A 323 14.52 -0.80 -19.62
C LEU A 323 15.74 0.05 -19.96
N ALA A 324 15.78 1.28 -19.50
CA ALA A 324 16.93 2.17 -19.66
C ALA A 324 17.95 1.95 -18.52
N ASP A 325 18.27 0.72 -18.24
CA ASP A 325 19.29 0.25 -17.30
C ASP A 325 20.57 -0.20 -18.03
N ALA A 326 21.58 -0.63 -17.29
CA ALA A 326 22.87 -0.99 -17.86
C ALA A 326 22.83 -2.22 -18.78
N LYS A 327 21.89 -3.14 -18.57
CA LYS A 327 21.74 -4.39 -19.34
C LYS A 327 20.62 -4.36 -20.36
N HIS A 328 19.84 -3.27 -20.43
CA HIS A 328 18.65 -3.20 -21.27
C HIS A 328 17.67 -4.33 -20.99
N THR A 329 17.37 -4.54 -19.71
CA THR A 329 16.55 -5.65 -19.24
C THR A 329 15.20 -5.66 -19.96
N PRO A 330 14.81 -6.81 -20.56
CA PRO A 330 13.56 -6.90 -21.30
C PRO A 330 12.38 -6.95 -20.34
N VAL A 331 11.31 -6.24 -20.69
CA VAL A 331 10.01 -6.31 -20.00
C VAL A 331 8.94 -6.52 -21.05
N THR A 332 7.99 -7.42 -20.75
CA THR A 332 6.87 -7.70 -21.65
C THR A 332 5.58 -7.18 -21.06
N VAL A 333 4.77 -6.50 -21.87
CA VAL A 333 3.43 -6.02 -21.51
C VAL A 333 2.41 -6.60 -22.45
N HIS A 334 1.39 -7.29 -21.90
CA HIS A 334 0.31 -7.88 -22.65
C HIS A 334 -1.00 -7.17 -22.34
N TYR A 335 -1.79 -6.92 -23.38
CA TYR A 335 -3.17 -6.47 -23.28
C TYR A 335 -4.07 -7.45 -24.01
N GLU A 336 -5.10 -7.92 -23.36
CA GLU A 336 -6.22 -8.63 -23.98
C GLU A 336 -7.49 -7.82 -23.74
N VAL A 337 -8.11 -7.34 -24.80
CA VAL A 337 -9.32 -6.51 -24.75
C VAL A 337 -10.48 -7.30 -25.31
N ASP A 338 -11.56 -7.43 -24.57
CA ASP A 338 -12.78 -8.11 -25.02
C ASP A 338 -13.86 -7.14 -25.55
N ALA A 339 -14.95 -7.71 -26.05
CA ALA A 339 -16.08 -6.98 -26.60
C ALA A 339 -16.84 -6.11 -25.57
N ALA A 340 -16.62 -6.31 -24.29
CA ALA A 340 -17.17 -5.48 -23.22
C ALA A 340 -16.21 -4.37 -22.79
N LEU A 341 -15.11 -4.17 -23.52
CA LEU A 341 -14.01 -3.24 -23.23
C LEU A 341 -13.28 -3.55 -21.91
N ARG A 342 -13.37 -4.77 -21.42
CA ARG A 342 -12.51 -5.19 -20.30
C ARG A 342 -11.11 -5.44 -20.84
N VAL A 343 -10.12 -4.97 -20.10
CA VAL A 343 -8.71 -5.06 -20.47
C VAL A 343 -7.99 -5.94 -19.44
N HIS A 344 -7.62 -7.16 -19.83
CA HIS A 344 -6.69 -7.95 -19.07
C HIS A 344 -5.27 -7.47 -19.38
N LEU A 345 -4.57 -7.01 -18.37
CA LEU A 345 -3.24 -6.40 -18.45
C LEU A 345 -2.25 -7.22 -17.64
N THR A 346 -1.17 -7.65 -18.31
CA THR A 346 -0.07 -8.34 -17.65
C THR A 346 1.25 -7.62 -17.94
N VAL A 347 2.07 -7.40 -16.92
CA VAL A 347 3.42 -6.84 -17.02
C VAL A 347 4.40 -7.82 -16.42
N GLU A 348 5.37 -8.27 -17.20
CA GLU A 348 6.32 -9.30 -16.80
C GLU A 348 7.76 -8.80 -16.86
N TYR A 349 8.44 -8.86 -15.71
CA TYR A 349 9.86 -8.61 -15.53
C TYR A 349 10.56 -9.95 -15.27
N PRO A 350 11.58 -10.33 -16.05
CA PRO A 350 12.17 -11.66 -15.96
C PRO A 350 13.19 -11.83 -14.82
N GLY A 351 13.64 -10.73 -14.23
CA GLY A 351 14.77 -10.67 -13.32
C GLY A 351 16.06 -10.24 -14.03
N GLU A 352 16.93 -9.57 -13.30
CA GLU A 352 18.26 -9.14 -13.72
C GLU A 352 19.31 -9.48 -12.67
N ALA A 353 20.18 -10.41 -12.99
CA ALA A 353 21.26 -10.81 -12.10
C ALA A 353 22.28 -9.65 -11.90
N ASP A 354 22.83 -9.56 -10.70
CA ASP A 354 23.85 -8.58 -10.30
C ASP A 354 23.36 -7.12 -10.31
N ALA A 355 22.06 -6.87 -10.38
CA ALA A 355 21.49 -5.55 -10.20
C ALA A 355 21.16 -5.27 -8.72
N ALA A 356 21.18 -3.99 -8.34
CA ALA A 356 20.66 -3.58 -7.04
C ALA A 356 19.14 -3.86 -6.95
N THR A 357 18.64 -4.11 -5.73
CA THR A 357 17.21 -4.35 -5.49
C THR A 357 16.35 -3.21 -6.03
N LEU A 358 15.14 -3.55 -6.51
CA LEU A 358 14.21 -2.58 -7.08
C LEU A 358 13.49 -1.78 -5.99
N PRO A 359 13.38 -0.44 -6.11
CA PRO A 359 12.50 0.34 -5.26
C PRO A 359 11.02 -0.03 -5.42
N ALA A 360 10.59 -0.24 -6.67
CA ALA A 360 9.24 -0.65 -7.04
C ALA A 360 9.23 -1.23 -8.46
N PHE A 361 8.18 -1.99 -8.81
CA PHE A 361 7.98 -2.44 -10.20
C PHE A 361 6.50 -2.49 -10.57
N GLY A 362 6.15 -1.87 -11.70
CA GLY A 362 4.79 -1.88 -12.24
C GLY A 362 4.55 -0.82 -13.31
N LEU A 363 3.34 -0.23 -13.29
CA LEU A 363 2.91 0.83 -14.20
C LEU A 363 2.49 2.08 -13.44
N GLU A 364 2.81 3.24 -14.00
CA GLU A 364 2.30 4.55 -13.59
C GLU A 364 1.41 5.12 -14.71
N TRP A 365 0.21 5.55 -14.34
CA TRP A 365 -0.80 6.16 -15.19
C TRP A 365 -0.97 7.62 -14.82
N ILE A 366 -1.14 8.48 -15.82
CA ILE A 366 -1.52 9.88 -15.61
C ILE A 366 -2.99 10.01 -16.02
N LEU A 367 -3.83 10.35 -15.04
CA LEU A 367 -5.26 10.48 -15.19
C LEU A 367 -5.67 11.96 -15.16
N PRO A 368 -6.80 12.32 -15.80
CA PRO A 368 -7.46 13.60 -15.58
C PRO A 368 -7.71 13.85 -14.08
N LYS A 369 -7.49 15.09 -13.62
CA LYS A 369 -7.51 15.48 -12.20
C LYS A 369 -8.79 15.10 -11.45
N GLN A 370 -9.95 15.06 -12.13
CA GLN A 370 -11.22 14.74 -11.50
C GLN A 370 -11.31 13.30 -10.96
N TYR A 371 -10.48 12.39 -11.46
CA TYR A 371 -10.40 11.02 -10.95
C TYR A 371 -9.46 10.97 -9.76
N ASP A 372 -9.90 11.55 -8.65
CA ASP A 372 -9.12 11.75 -7.44
C ASP A 372 -9.62 10.93 -6.24
N ARG A 373 -10.57 10.01 -6.45
CA ARG A 373 -11.12 9.14 -5.41
C ARG A 373 -10.66 7.72 -5.63
N LEU A 374 -10.10 7.15 -4.59
CA LEU A 374 -9.67 5.76 -4.50
C LEU A 374 -10.56 5.04 -3.50
N ARG A 375 -11.21 3.95 -3.94
CA ARG A 375 -11.85 2.97 -3.07
C ARG A 375 -11.24 1.61 -3.36
N PHE A 376 -10.77 0.91 -2.34
CA PHE A 376 -10.04 -0.33 -2.54
C PHE A 376 -10.37 -1.39 -1.51
N TYR A 377 -10.20 -2.66 -1.86
CA TYR A 377 -10.19 -3.80 -0.97
C TYR A 377 -8.76 -4.29 -0.86
N GLY A 378 -8.14 -4.02 0.27
CA GLY A 378 -6.73 -4.25 0.55
C GLY A 378 -6.40 -3.94 2.00
N LEU A 379 -5.12 -3.74 2.31
CA LEU A 379 -4.67 -3.34 3.65
C LEU A 379 -4.72 -1.81 3.82
N GLY A 380 -5.38 -1.38 4.89
CA GLY A 380 -5.57 0.04 5.21
C GLY A 380 -6.08 0.28 6.63
N PRO A 381 -6.64 1.46 6.93
CA PRO A 381 -6.96 2.59 6.05
C PRO A 381 -5.75 3.45 5.64
N GLU A 382 -4.69 3.53 6.46
CA GLU A 382 -3.49 4.29 6.17
C GLU A 382 -2.56 3.53 5.21
N GLU A 383 -1.57 4.24 4.65
CA GLU A 383 -0.59 3.63 3.75
C GLU A 383 0.14 2.45 4.38
N THR A 384 0.45 1.46 3.57
CA THR A 384 1.12 0.22 3.97
C THR A 384 2.29 -0.07 3.03
N TYR A 385 3.34 -0.70 3.57
CA TYR A 385 4.53 -1.14 2.84
C TYR A 385 4.92 -2.53 3.32
N ALA A 386 5.74 -3.25 2.56
CA ALA A 386 6.12 -4.63 2.86
C ALA A 386 6.56 -4.88 4.32
N ASP A 387 7.20 -3.89 4.94
CA ASP A 387 7.71 -3.91 6.32
C ASP A 387 6.79 -3.21 7.34
N ARG A 388 5.61 -2.69 6.92
CA ARG A 388 4.66 -1.95 7.77
C ARG A 388 3.23 -2.36 7.45
N LEU A 389 2.83 -3.54 7.91
CA LEU A 389 1.54 -4.19 7.62
C LEU A 389 0.70 -4.52 8.85
N HIS A 390 1.30 -4.60 10.04
CA HIS A 390 0.66 -5.15 11.23
C HIS A 390 -0.43 -4.25 11.81
N GLY A 391 -0.32 -2.94 11.60
CA GLY A 391 -1.33 -1.97 12.01
C GLY A 391 -2.53 -1.89 11.07
N ALA A 392 -2.43 -2.47 9.88
CA ALA A 392 -3.47 -2.39 8.86
C ALA A 392 -4.46 -3.54 8.94
N LYS A 393 -5.72 -3.25 8.65
CA LYS A 393 -6.78 -4.24 8.46
C LYS A 393 -6.96 -4.58 6.98
N LEU A 394 -7.31 -5.81 6.69
CA LEU A 394 -7.88 -6.17 5.42
C LEU A 394 -9.35 -5.72 5.39
N GLY A 395 -9.69 -4.81 4.49
CA GLY A 395 -11.02 -4.23 4.41
C GLY A 395 -11.24 -3.39 3.16
N ILE A 396 -12.44 -2.82 3.05
CA ILE A 396 -12.77 -1.85 1.99
C ILE A 396 -12.61 -0.44 2.56
N PHE A 397 -11.73 0.35 1.95
CA PHE A 397 -11.44 1.71 2.36
C PHE A 397 -11.67 2.69 1.21
N SER A 398 -11.89 3.96 1.55
CA SER A 398 -12.07 5.05 0.60
C SER A 398 -11.23 6.24 1.03
N ARG A 399 -10.45 6.78 0.10
CA ARG A 399 -9.56 7.95 0.28
C ARG A 399 -9.63 8.83 -0.96
N THR A 400 -9.23 10.07 -0.81
CA THR A 400 -8.92 10.92 -1.97
C THR A 400 -7.40 10.95 -2.19
N ALA A 401 -6.98 11.25 -3.41
CA ALA A 401 -5.56 11.40 -3.73
C ALA A 401 -4.84 12.41 -2.81
N ALA A 402 -5.55 13.43 -2.34
CA ALA A 402 -4.99 14.41 -1.41
C ALA A 402 -4.84 13.87 0.02
N GLU A 403 -5.79 13.04 0.48
CA GLU A 403 -5.72 12.41 1.81
C GLU A 403 -4.64 11.33 1.89
N ASP A 404 -4.35 10.65 0.76
CA ASP A 404 -3.29 9.64 0.70
C ASP A 404 -1.89 10.22 0.52
N CYS A 405 -1.78 11.53 0.22
CA CYS A 405 -0.51 12.22 0.17
C CYS A 405 -0.15 12.72 1.58
N ALA A 406 0.51 11.90 2.37
CA ALA A 406 0.93 12.23 3.73
C ALA A 406 1.89 13.42 3.73
N PRO A 407 1.69 14.45 4.58
CA PRO A 407 2.47 15.68 4.56
C PRO A 407 3.79 15.53 5.35
N TYR A 408 4.63 14.57 4.99
CA TYR A 408 5.99 14.48 5.54
C TYR A 408 6.74 15.78 5.32
N LEU A 409 7.60 16.19 6.27
CA LEU A 409 8.30 17.49 6.21
C LEU A 409 9.06 17.68 4.90
N LEU A 410 9.84 16.70 4.51
CA LEU A 410 10.42 16.57 3.18
C LEU A 410 9.48 15.67 2.35
N PRO A 411 8.90 16.16 1.23
CA PRO A 411 8.10 15.31 0.35
C PRO A 411 8.87 14.08 -0.11
N GLN A 412 8.23 12.93 -0.04
CA GLN A 412 8.84 11.63 -0.30
C GLN A 412 7.79 10.60 -0.69
N GLU A 413 8.15 9.33 -0.83
CA GLU A 413 7.19 8.24 -1.09
C GLU A 413 6.06 8.24 -0.07
N THR A 414 4.82 8.05 -0.54
CA THR A 414 3.61 8.04 0.29
C THR A 414 2.44 7.35 -0.42
N GLY A 415 1.40 7.02 0.34
CA GLY A 415 0.07 6.62 -0.15
C GLY A 415 0.01 5.23 -0.80
N ASN A 416 0.97 4.35 -0.55
CA ASN A 416 0.91 2.98 -1.05
C ASN A 416 -0.02 2.12 -0.20
N HIS A 417 -0.80 1.25 -0.85
CA HIS A 417 -1.65 0.24 -0.22
C HIS A 417 -1.30 -1.14 -0.74
N GLU A 418 -0.95 -2.04 0.17
CA GLU A 418 -0.54 -3.41 -0.09
C GLU A 418 -1.72 -4.39 -0.14
N GLN A 419 -1.48 -5.57 -0.73
CA GLN A 419 -2.42 -6.69 -0.75
C GLN A 419 -3.79 -6.34 -1.35
N VAL A 420 -3.81 -5.49 -2.38
CA VAL A 420 -5.06 -5.05 -3.02
C VAL A 420 -5.64 -6.14 -3.91
N ARG A 421 -6.94 -6.42 -3.73
CA ARG A 421 -7.74 -7.33 -4.55
C ARG A 421 -8.39 -6.59 -5.69
N TRP A 422 -8.92 -5.40 -5.40
CA TRP A 422 -9.46 -4.49 -6.38
C TRP A 422 -9.37 -3.05 -5.90
N ALA A 423 -9.33 -2.12 -6.85
CA ALA A 423 -9.37 -0.69 -6.63
C ALA A 423 -10.32 -0.03 -7.64
N GLU A 424 -11.10 0.94 -7.18
CA GLU A 424 -11.95 1.81 -8.00
C GLU A 424 -11.36 3.22 -7.96
N ILE A 425 -11.09 3.76 -9.12
CA ILE A 425 -10.57 5.12 -9.30
C ILE A 425 -11.66 5.93 -9.98
N THR A 426 -12.27 6.89 -9.26
CA THR A 426 -13.48 7.57 -9.71
C THR A 426 -13.42 9.09 -9.54
N ASP A 427 -14.32 9.77 -10.25
CA ASP A 427 -14.68 11.16 -10.00
C ASP A 427 -15.73 11.27 -8.85
N GLU A 428 -16.16 12.50 -8.55
CA GLU A 428 -17.16 12.76 -7.51
C GLU A 428 -18.55 12.15 -7.80
N TYR A 429 -18.80 11.74 -9.05
CA TYR A 429 -20.07 11.14 -9.47
C TYR A 429 -19.99 9.61 -9.55
N GLY A 430 -18.84 9.02 -9.26
CA GLY A 430 -18.61 7.57 -9.34
C GLY A 430 -18.28 7.06 -10.73
N HIS A 431 -18.00 7.95 -11.70
CA HIS A 431 -17.50 7.53 -13.00
C HIS A 431 -15.99 7.30 -12.93
N GLY A 432 -15.51 6.26 -13.57
CA GLY A 432 -14.09 5.95 -13.56
C GLY A 432 -13.79 4.53 -14.01
N MET A 433 -12.78 3.93 -13.44
CA MET A 433 -12.39 2.55 -13.73
C MET A 433 -12.23 1.73 -12.46
N ARG A 434 -12.46 0.44 -12.61
CA ARG A 434 -12.13 -0.59 -11.62
C ARG A 434 -10.94 -1.40 -12.11
N VAL A 435 -10.01 -1.66 -11.20
CA VAL A 435 -8.85 -2.54 -11.37
C VAL A 435 -9.04 -3.74 -10.44
N THR A 436 -9.03 -4.94 -10.98
CA THR A 436 -9.18 -6.18 -10.18
C THR A 436 -7.96 -7.06 -10.39
N ALA A 437 -7.40 -7.59 -9.31
CA ALA A 437 -6.31 -8.56 -9.38
C ALA A 437 -6.75 -9.81 -10.13
N ALA A 438 -5.92 -10.32 -11.04
CA ALA A 438 -6.19 -11.51 -11.84
C ALA A 438 -5.29 -12.68 -11.40
N GLY A 439 -5.63 -13.90 -11.87
CA GLY A 439 -4.79 -15.07 -11.64
C GLY A 439 -4.54 -15.46 -10.17
N GLY A 440 -5.37 -14.99 -9.22
CA GLY A 440 -5.17 -15.21 -7.79
C GLY A 440 -4.04 -14.37 -7.17
N THR A 441 -3.53 -13.37 -7.91
CA THR A 441 -2.48 -12.44 -7.45
C THR A 441 -3.04 -11.36 -6.51
N ARG A 442 -2.18 -10.51 -6.03
CA ARG A 442 -2.47 -9.23 -5.35
C ARG A 442 -1.53 -8.19 -5.96
N PHE A 443 -1.89 -6.93 -5.86
CA PHE A 443 -1.04 -5.83 -6.29
C PHE A 443 -0.96 -4.77 -5.21
N ALA A 444 0.02 -3.87 -5.32
CA ALA A 444 0.05 -2.65 -4.54
C ALA A 444 -0.41 -1.47 -5.42
N THR A 445 -1.01 -0.46 -4.80
CA THR A 445 -1.51 0.71 -5.53
C THR A 445 -1.36 1.99 -4.73
N SER A 446 -1.18 3.10 -5.42
CA SER A 446 -1.34 4.45 -4.87
C SER A 446 -2.04 5.35 -5.89
N LEU A 447 -2.82 6.31 -5.39
CA LEU A 447 -3.43 7.37 -6.19
C LEU A 447 -3.06 8.71 -5.57
N LEU A 448 -2.18 9.47 -6.22
CA LEU A 448 -1.61 10.69 -5.67
C LEU A 448 -1.80 11.89 -6.60
N PRO A 449 -1.81 13.13 -6.07
CA PRO A 449 -1.83 14.35 -6.90
C PRO A 449 -0.46 14.64 -7.56
N TYR A 450 0.59 13.89 -7.19
CA TYR A 450 1.97 14.09 -7.61
C TYR A 450 2.59 12.77 -8.10
N SER A 451 3.48 12.87 -9.08
CA SER A 451 4.35 11.75 -9.48
C SER A 451 5.49 11.59 -8.46
N SER A 452 6.13 10.41 -8.47
CA SER A 452 7.32 10.17 -7.63
C SER A 452 8.43 11.22 -7.85
N LEU A 453 8.62 11.72 -9.07
CA LEU A 453 9.62 12.76 -9.35
C LEU A 453 9.21 14.15 -8.83
N MET A 454 7.91 14.48 -8.82
CA MET A 454 7.46 15.75 -8.22
C MET A 454 7.68 15.75 -6.71
N LEU A 455 7.49 14.61 -6.05
CA LEU A 455 7.78 14.46 -4.63
C LEU A 455 9.30 14.53 -4.38
N GLU A 456 10.10 13.86 -5.21
CA GLU A 456 11.57 13.82 -5.09
C GLU A 456 12.24 15.19 -5.25
N ASP A 457 11.70 16.03 -6.14
CA ASP A 457 12.28 17.34 -6.46
C ASP A 457 11.91 18.46 -5.43
N ALA A 458 10.89 18.26 -4.59
CA ALA A 458 10.43 19.26 -3.63
C ALA A 458 11.15 19.12 -2.28
N LEU A 459 11.58 20.24 -1.70
CA LEU A 459 12.17 20.28 -0.37
C LEU A 459 11.14 20.54 0.73
N HIS A 460 10.00 21.16 0.38
CA HIS A 460 8.91 21.45 1.31
C HIS A 460 7.55 21.21 0.67
N GLN A 461 6.53 20.97 1.47
CA GLN A 461 5.16 20.74 1.00
C GLN A 461 4.60 21.89 0.14
N ASN A 462 4.94 23.15 0.46
CA ASN A 462 4.50 24.31 -0.29
C ASN A 462 5.22 24.52 -1.64
N GLU A 463 6.28 23.77 -1.92
CA GLU A 463 6.98 23.76 -3.21
C GLU A 463 6.33 22.81 -4.21
N LEU A 464 5.49 21.89 -3.73
CA LEU A 464 4.74 21.01 -4.62
C LEU A 464 3.80 21.82 -5.52
N PRO A 465 3.76 21.52 -6.83
CA PRO A 465 2.96 22.31 -7.76
C PRO A 465 1.46 22.12 -7.49
N LYS A 466 0.65 23.11 -7.86
CA LYS A 466 -0.81 22.93 -7.81
C LYS A 466 -1.23 21.71 -8.63
N PRO A 467 -1.94 20.73 -8.07
CA PRO A 467 -2.34 19.50 -8.76
C PRO A 467 -3.10 19.76 -10.07
N ARG A 468 -2.66 19.12 -11.15
CA ARG A 468 -3.29 19.20 -12.48
C ARG A 468 -3.75 17.85 -12.99
N HIS A 469 -3.24 16.79 -12.43
CA HIS A 469 -3.49 15.39 -12.77
C HIS A 469 -3.58 14.58 -11.48
N THR A 470 -3.99 13.34 -11.60
CA THR A 470 -3.74 12.30 -10.60
C THR A 470 -2.81 11.24 -11.21
N PHE A 471 -2.02 10.64 -10.36
CA PHE A 471 -1.05 9.62 -10.73
C PHE A 471 -1.45 8.32 -10.04
N LEU A 472 -1.86 7.34 -10.85
CA LEU A 472 -2.18 5.99 -10.37
C LEU A 472 -0.97 5.09 -10.59
N ARG A 473 -0.53 4.42 -9.56
CA ARG A 473 0.48 3.36 -9.65
C ARG A 473 -0.18 2.01 -9.38
N LEU A 474 0.08 1.05 -10.26
CA LEU A 474 -0.28 -0.35 -10.11
C LEU A 474 1.02 -1.13 -10.07
N LEU A 475 1.35 -1.73 -8.94
CA LEU A 475 2.66 -2.32 -8.69
C LEU A 475 2.55 -3.82 -8.43
N ALA A 476 3.46 -4.58 -9.02
CA ALA A 476 3.67 -5.98 -8.69
C ALA A 476 4.39 -6.12 -7.33
N ALA A 477 5.27 -5.16 -7.02
CA ALA A 477 6.02 -5.12 -5.75
C ALA A 477 6.53 -3.70 -5.47
N GLN A 478 6.69 -3.39 -4.18
CA GLN A 478 7.38 -2.21 -3.67
C GLN A 478 8.16 -2.60 -2.41
N MET A 479 9.37 -2.09 -2.27
CA MET A 479 10.20 -2.37 -1.10
C MET A 479 9.68 -1.64 0.15
N GLY A 480 10.06 -2.12 1.33
CA GLY A 480 9.81 -1.49 2.62
C GLY A 480 10.37 -0.06 2.73
N VAL A 481 10.00 0.65 3.76
CA VAL A 481 10.34 2.08 3.96
C VAL A 481 11.20 2.33 5.20
N GLY A 482 11.34 1.34 6.08
CA GLY A 482 12.09 1.47 7.33
C GLY A 482 13.49 0.91 7.24
N GLY A 483 14.27 1.22 8.25
CA GLY A 483 15.56 0.66 8.59
C GLY A 483 15.70 0.79 10.10
N ASP A 484 16.74 0.19 10.69
CA ASP A 484 16.98 0.33 12.14
C ASP A 484 17.29 1.79 12.52
N ASP A 485 17.89 2.53 11.59
CA ASP A 485 18.12 3.96 11.68
C ASP A 485 17.87 4.63 10.30
N THR A 486 18.06 5.95 10.19
CA THR A 486 17.90 6.71 8.93
C THR A 486 19.21 7.30 8.43
N TRP A 487 20.36 6.88 8.93
CA TRP A 487 21.70 7.38 8.53
C TRP A 487 22.67 6.30 8.05
N GLY A 488 22.24 5.03 7.96
CA GLY A 488 23.11 3.96 7.50
C GLY A 488 22.43 2.61 7.33
N ALA A 489 21.42 2.28 8.13
CA ALA A 489 20.74 1.00 8.06
C ALA A 489 19.78 0.93 6.85
N PRO A 490 19.96 -0.04 5.94
CA PRO A 490 19.02 -0.24 4.85
C PRO A 490 17.72 -0.89 5.37
N VAL A 491 16.70 -0.91 4.53
CA VAL A 491 15.54 -1.80 4.69
C VAL A 491 16.04 -3.24 4.82
N HIS A 492 15.50 -4.01 5.79
CA HIS A 492 15.87 -5.40 6.00
C HIS A 492 15.67 -6.25 4.72
N ASP A 493 16.53 -7.23 4.52
CA ASP A 493 16.59 -8.00 3.26
C ASP A 493 15.26 -8.63 2.86
N GLU A 494 14.49 -9.13 3.84
CA GLU A 494 13.18 -9.74 3.61
C GLU A 494 12.12 -8.78 3.07
N PHE A 495 12.31 -7.47 3.22
CA PHE A 495 11.40 -6.43 2.73
C PHE A 495 11.93 -5.68 1.50
N GLN A 496 13.06 -6.09 0.97
CA GLN A 496 13.57 -5.60 -0.31
C GLN A 496 12.93 -6.36 -1.48
N VAL A 497 12.97 -5.77 -2.67
CA VAL A 497 12.52 -6.42 -3.90
C VAL A 497 13.75 -6.89 -4.68
N PRO A 498 14.10 -8.20 -4.66
CA PRO A 498 15.26 -8.72 -5.38
C PRO A 498 15.13 -8.47 -6.88
N ALA A 499 16.16 -7.88 -7.48
CA ALA A 499 16.15 -7.58 -8.91
C ALA A 499 16.37 -8.82 -9.79
N ASP A 500 16.92 -9.90 -9.24
CA ASP A 500 17.20 -11.16 -9.94
C ASP A 500 16.00 -12.12 -9.97
N GLN A 501 14.88 -11.74 -9.37
CA GLN A 501 13.67 -12.54 -9.33
C GLN A 501 12.63 -12.02 -10.34
N PRO A 502 11.85 -12.92 -10.97
CA PRO A 502 10.77 -12.50 -11.85
C PRO A 502 9.65 -11.82 -11.08
N LEU A 503 9.10 -10.74 -11.65
CA LEU A 503 7.94 -10.03 -11.11
C LEU A 503 6.82 -10.01 -12.15
N LYS A 504 5.58 -10.10 -11.69
CA LYS A 504 4.40 -10.06 -12.55
C LYS A 504 3.31 -9.20 -11.92
N LEU A 505 2.87 -8.19 -12.65
CA LEU A 505 1.59 -7.51 -12.41
C LEU A 505 0.54 -8.17 -13.30
N ASP A 506 -0.59 -8.58 -12.73
CA ASP A 506 -1.66 -9.28 -13.44
C ASP A 506 -3.02 -8.75 -12.96
N VAL A 507 -3.67 -7.93 -13.79
CA VAL A 507 -4.89 -7.20 -13.42
C VAL A 507 -5.88 -7.12 -14.58
N THR A 508 -7.17 -6.96 -14.25
CA THR A 508 -8.23 -6.63 -15.20
C THR A 508 -8.75 -5.22 -14.93
N LEU A 509 -8.87 -4.42 -16.00
CA LEU A 509 -9.40 -3.06 -15.96
C LEU A 509 -10.80 -3.04 -16.59
N GLU A 510 -11.73 -2.35 -15.93
CA GLU A 510 -13.13 -2.17 -16.37
C GLU A 510 -13.54 -0.72 -16.18
N LEU A 511 -14.37 -0.15 -17.14
CA LEU A 511 -14.91 1.22 -17.07
C LEU A 511 -16.32 1.27 -16.49
#